data_2025aaecf3e37614b2413d1d7349f9fd
#
_entry.id   2025aaecf3e37614b2413d1d7349f9fd
#
_cell.length_a   1.000
_cell.length_b   1.000
_cell.length_c   1.000
_cell.angle_alpha   90.00
_cell.angle_beta   90.00
_cell.angle_gamma   90.00
#
_symmetry.space_group_name_H-M   'P 1'
#
loop_
_entity.id
_entity.type
_entity.pdbx_description
1 polymer ?
#
loop_
_entity_poly.entity_id
_entity_poly.type
_entity_poly.pdbx_seq_one_letter_code
_entity_poly.pdbx_strand_id
1 'polypeptide(L)'
;EAGAALATVIARSVELTIILSITYARKLPSAIRFSDLFSYRLEAFKKYMKRVFPVVLKNVGWAAGYNMFSVIYGHLDTSFLAAFQVAGSIERLCLIFFTGMCSACSIMVGNRIGAGEETTARKFARNFILINLGISVVVSATLILIRLPIASIYTELTETERFYVASILLVMAAAMWAKSCNI
;
A
#
# COMPACT_ATOMS: atom_id res chain seq x y z
N GLU A 1 -8.66 -19.98 -10.14
CA GLU A 1 -9.02 -18.56 -10.28
C GLU A 1 -10.29 -18.23 -9.50
N ALA A 2 -11.39 -19.00 -9.64
CA ALA A 2 -12.65 -18.76 -8.94
C ALA A 2 -12.51 -18.77 -7.40
N GLY A 3 -11.70 -19.66 -6.84
CA GLY A 3 -11.44 -19.72 -5.39
C GLY A 3 -10.73 -18.46 -4.85
N ALA A 4 -9.77 -17.92 -5.59
CA ALA A 4 -9.08 -16.69 -5.19
C ALA A 4 -10.00 -15.47 -5.26
N ALA A 5 -10.86 -15.39 -6.28
CA ALA A 5 -11.88 -14.34 -6.38
C ALA A 5 -12.90 -14.43 -5.22
N LEU A 6 -13.39 -15.62 -4.90
CA LEU A 6 -14.31 -15.84 -3.80
C LEU A 6 -13.68 -15.47 -2.44
N ALA A 7 -12.42 -15.87 -2.20
CA ALA A 7 -11.68 -15.48 -1.00
C ALA A 7 -11.57 -13.97 -0.84
N THR A 8 -11.33 -13.24 -1.93
CA THR A 8 -11.27 -11.78 -1.93
C THR A 8 -12.62 -11.17 -1.59
N VAL A 9 -13.72 -11.67 -2.17
CA VAL A 9 -15.08 -11.19 -1.87
C VAL A 9 -15.42 -11.41 -0.40
N ILE A 10 -15.15 -12.61 0.13
CA ILE A 10 -15.38 -12.91 1.55
C ILE A 10 -14.58 -11.98 2.45
N ALA A 11 -13.28 -11.80 2.18
CA ALA A 11 -12.42 -10.93 2.97
C ALA A 11 -12.94 -9.47 3.00
N ARG A 12 -13.35 -8.94 1.85
CA ARG A 12 -13.92 -7.59 1.75
C ARG A 12 -15.29 -7.45 2.42
N SER A 13 -16.12 -8.49 2.37
CA SER A 13 -17.41 -8.51 3.06
C SER A 13 -17.24 -8.53 4.58
N VAL A 14 -16.29 -9.31 5.09
CA VAL A 14 -15.95 -9.35 6.52
C VAL A 14 -15.38 -7.99 6.97
N GLU A 15 -14.43 -7.44 6.23
CA GLU A 15 -13.86 -6.11 6.50
C GLU A 15 -14.95 -5.03 6.59
N LEU A 16 -15.84 -4.97 5.60
CA LEU A 16 -16.96 -4.03 5.57
C LEU A 16 -17.88 -4.20 6.79
N THR A 17 -18.23 -5.45 7.11
CA THR A 17 -19.10 -5.76 8.24
C THR A 17 -18.48 -5.32 9.57
N ILE A 18 -17.20 -5.57 9.78
CA ILE A 18 -16.48 -5.15 10.99
C ILE A 18 -16.45 -3.62 11.09
N ILE A 19 -16.10 -2.92 10.01
CA ILE A 19 -16.01 -1.45 10.00
C ILE A 19 -17.38 -0.83 10.28
N LEU A 20 -18.43 -1.29 9.61
CA LEU A 20 -19.80 -0.80 9.84
C LEU A 20 -20.26 -1.07 11.27
N SER A 21 -20.05 -2.29 11.76
CA SER A 21 -20.43 -2.67 13.14
C SER A 21 -19.77 -1.76 14.17
N ILE A 22 -18.46 -1.50 14.04
CA ILE A 22 -17.75 -0.60 14.96
C ILE A 22 -18.24 0.85 14.82
N THR A 23 -18.43 1.32 13.58
CA THR A 23 -18.86 2.69 13.30
C THR A 23 -20.22 3.00 13.92
N TYR A 24 -21.20 2.10 13.75
CA TYR A 24 -22.55 2.28 14.29
C TYR A 24 -22.63 1.97 15.78
N ALA A 25 -21.93 0.94 16.27
CA ALA A 25 -21.91 0.60 17.70
C ALA A 25 -21.29 1.71 18.55
N ARG A 26 -20.22 2.35 18.05
CA ARG A 26 -19.53 3.45 18.75
C ARG A 26 -20.09 4.82 18.44
N LYS A 27 -21.16 4.91 17.63
CA LYS A 27 -21.78 6.19 17.21
C LYS A 27 -20.75 7.21 16.72
N LEU A 28 -19.79 6.75 15.91
CA LEU A 28 -18.74 7.63 15.38
C LEU A 28 -19.35 8.72 14.50
N PRO A 29 -18.69 9.90 14.36
CA PRO A 29 -19.16 10.97 13.49
C PRO A 29 -19.37 10.58 12.03
N SER A 30 -18.75 9.48 11.60
CA SER A 30 -18.90 8.86 10.28
C SER A 30 -20.11 7.92 10.16
N ALA A 31 -20.88 7.71 11.24
CA ALA A 31 -22.12 6.94 11.20
C ALA A 31 -23.24 7.80 10.58
N ILE A 32 -23.27 7.83 9.25
CA ILE A 32 -24.24 8.61 8.47
C ILE A 32 -25.58 7.85 8.42
N ARG A 33 -26.71 8.55 8.57
CA ARG A 33 -28.03 7.98 8.32
C ARG A 33 -28.23 7.73 6.83
N PHE A 34 -28.90 6.66 6.47
CA PHE A 34 -29.20 6.32 5.06
C PHE A 34 -29.90 7.45 4.31
N SER A 35 -30.75 8.24 5.00
CA SER A 35 -31.40 9.43 4.44
C SER A 35 -30.42 10.53 4.01
N ASP A 36 -29.27 10.63 4.69
CA ASP A 36 -28.31 11.71 4.47
C ASP A 36 -27.37 11.40 3.28
N LEU A 37 -27.33 10.13 2.85
CA LEU A 37 -26.56 9.69 1.68
C LEU A 37 -26.99 10.37 0.36
N PHE A 38 -28.25 10.79 0.29
CA PHE A 38 -28.83 11.42 -0.92
C PHE A 38 -28.99 12.93 -0.81
N SER A 39 -28.61 13.56 0.31
CA SER A 39 -28.70 15.00 0.49
C SER A 39 -27.40 15.71 0.09
N TYR A 40 -27.11 15.73 -1.23
CA TYR A 40 -25.94 16.38 -1.77
C TYR A 40 -26.13 17.90 -1.94
N ARG A 41 -25.30 18.68 -1.25
CA ARG A 41 -25.07 20.07 -1.64
C ARG A 41 -24.01 20.10 -2.74
N LEU A 42 -24.38 20.59 -3.93
CA LEU A 42 -23.49 20.68 -5.10
C LEU A 42 -22.18 21.44 -4.80
N GLU A 43 -22.24 22.43 -3.94
CA GLU A 43 -21.06 23.20 -3.49
C GLU A 43 -20.09 22.35 -2.66
N ALA A 44 -20.61 21.53 -1.76
CA ALA A 44 -19.81 20.60 -0.96
C ALA A 44 -19.12 19.55 -1.87
N PHE A 45 -19.84 19.04 -2.87
CA PHE A 45 -19.31 18.12 -3.85
C PHE A 45 -18.19 18.75 -4.69
N LYS A 46 -18.37 19.98 -5.19
CA LYS A 46 -17.33 20.71 -5.93
C LYS A 46 -16.07 20.92 -5.09
N LYS A 47 -16.24 21.31 -3.84
CA LYS A 47 -15.13 21.52 -2.88
C LYS A 47 -14.39 20.20 -2.59
N TYR A 48 -15.13 19.11 -2.45
CA TYR A 48 -14.56 17.77 -2.28
C TYR A 48 -13.78 17.34 -3.52
N MET A 49 -14.39 17.42 -4.70
CA MET A 49 -13.75 17.05 -5.98
C MET A 49 -12.46 17.83 -6.23
N LYS A 50 -12.44 19.14 -5.95
CA LYS A 50 -11.23 19.95 -6.11
C LYS A 50 -10.06 19.44 -5.26
N ARG A 51 -10.33 18.83 -4.10
CA ARG A 51 -9.29 18.26 -3.21
C ARG A 51 -8.91 16.84 -3.59
N VAL A 52 -9.86 16.05 -4.05
CA VAL A 52 -9.66 14.62 -4.34
C VAL A 52 -9.08 14.42 -5.73
N PHE A 53 -9.44 15.25 -6.71
CA PHE A 53 -9.00 15.09 -8.10
C PHE A 53 -7.47 14.98 -8.28
N PRO A 54 -6.62 15.82 -7.63
CA PRO A 54 -5.17 15.67 -7.74
C PRO A 54 -4.66 14.33 -7.17
N VAL A 55 -5.30 13.82 -6.12
CA VAL A 55 -4.95 12.52 -5.50
C VAL A 55 -5.32 11.38 -6.43
N VAL A 56 -6.51 11.44 -7.05
CA VAL A 56 -6.93 10.46 -8.05
C VAL A 56 -5.99 10.47 -9.25
N LEU A 57 -5.63 11.65 -9.75
CA LEU A 57 -4.71 11.78 -10.89
C LEU A 57 -3.32 11.19 -10.57
N LYS A 58 -2.79 11.47 -9.39
CA LYS A 58 -1.55 10.84 -8.88
C LYS A 58 -1.65 9.31 -8.89
N ASN A 59 -2.75 8.75 -8.36
CA ASN A 59 -2.93 7.30 -8.26
C ASN A 59 -3.11 6.65 -9.64
N VAL A 60 -3.84 7.29 -10.54
CA VAL A 60 -4.00 6.82 -11.94
C VAL A 60 -2.65 6.84 -12.66
N GLY A 61 -1.88 7.92 -12.54
CA GLY A 61 -0.53 8.02 -13.12
C GLY A 61 0.41 6.95 -12.59
N TRP A 62 0.38 6.69 -11.27
CA TRP A 62 1.18 5.63 -10.66
C TRP A 62 0.77 4.24 -11.17
N ALA A 63 -0.53 3.95 -11.22
CA ALA A 63 -1.04 2.67 -11.72
C ALA A 63 -0.71 2.46 -13.21
N ALA A 64 -0.84 3.51 -14.04
CA ALA A 64 -0.48 3.47 -15.45
C ALA A 64 1.01 3.17 -15.63
N GLY A 65 1.90 3.85 -14.87
CA GLY A 65 3.33 3.60 -14.89
C GLY A 65 3.67 2.16 -14.51
N TYR A 66 3.08 1.64 -13.43
CA TYR A 66 3.30 0.27 -12.99
C TYR A 66 2.86 -0.77 -14.06
N ASN A 67 1.70 -0.56 -14.69
CA ASN A 67 1.24 -1.44 -15.76
C ASN A 67 2.15 -1.36 -17.00
N MET A 68 2.69 -0.19 -17.31
CA MET A 68 3.62 -0.01 -18.44
C MET A 68 4.91 -0.82 -18.27
N PHE A 69 5.46 -0.91 -17.06
CA PHE A 69 6.58 -1.81 -16.76
C PHE A 69 6.24 -3.27 -17.07
N SER A 70 5.05 -3.74 -16.68
CA SER A 70 4.64 -5.13 -16.96
C SER A 70 4.54 -5.40 -18.46
N VAL A 71 4.06 -4.44 -19.25
CA VAL A 71 4.00 -4.55 -20.71
C VAL A 71 5.40 -4.61 -21.32
N ILE A 72 6.32 -3.73 -20.90
CA ILE A 72 7.69 -3.71 -21.39
C ILE A 72 8.41 -5.02 -21.07
N TYR A 73 8.30 -5.51 -19.82
CA TYR A 73 8.95 -6.76 -19.41
C TYR A 73 8.37 -7.97 -20.13
N GLY A 74 7.07 -8.00 -20.39
CA GLY A 74 6.44 -9.07 -21.17
C GLY A 74 6.91 -9.15 -22.63
N HIS A 75 7.33 -8.01 -23.21
CA HIS A 75 7.92 -7.99 -24.56
C HIS A 75 9.41 -8.34 -24.59
N LEU A 76 10.13 -8.20 -23.49
CA LEU A 76 11.55 -8.50 -23.42
C LEU A 76 11.81 -10.00 -23.19
N ASP A 77 11.23 -10.54 -22.13
CA ASP A 77 11.40 -11.95 -21.74
C ASP A 77 10.28 -12.39 -20.80
N THR A 78 9.60 -13.48 -21.13
CA THR A 78 8.54 -14.06 -20.31
C THR A 78 9.05 -14.59 -18.96
N SER A 79 10.27 -15.13 -18.94
CA SER A 79 10.92 -15.62 -17.71
C SER A 79 11.21 -14.47 -16.74
N PHE A 80 11.65 -13.33 -17.27
CA PHE A 80 11.87 -12.13 -16.46
C PHE A 80 10.55 -11.58 -15.92
N LEU A 81 9.48 -11.60 -16.71
CA LEU A 81 8.14 -11.16 -16.27
C LEU A 81 7.62 -12.05 -15.14
N ALA A 82 7.78 -13.38 -15.23
CA ALA A 82 7.40 -14.31 -14.17
C ALA A 82 8.16 -14.00 -12.87
N ALA A 83 9.49 -13.84 -12.95
CA ALA A 83 10.32 -13.48 -11.80
C ALA A 83 9.92 -12.12 -11.19
N PHE A 84 9.60 -11.13 -12.02
CA PHE A 84 9.14 -9.81 -11.58
C PHE A 84 7.80 -9.87 -10.83
N GLN A 85 6.85 -10.69 -11.29
CA GLN A 85 5.56 -10.88 -10.62
C GLN A 85 5.71 -11.56 -9.25
N VAL A 86 6.58 -12.56 -9.15
CA VAL A 86 6.91 -13.22 -7.88
C VAL A 86 7.54 -12.23 -6.91
N ALA A 87 8.59 -11.53 -7.33
CA ALA A 87 9.27 -10.53 -6.52
C ALA A 87 8.32 -9.39 -6.09
N GLY A 88 7.45 -8.94 -7.00
CA GLY A 88 6.43 -7.93 -6.73
C GLY A 88 5.40 -8.38 -5.69
N SER A 89 5.08 -9.66 -5.64
CA SER A 89 4.17 -10.20 -4.61
C SER A 89 4.81 -10.13 -3.22
N ILE A 90 6.09 -10.45 -3.11
CA ILE A 90 6.87 -10.34 -1.88
C ILE A 90 7.01 -8.87 -1.46
N GLU A 91 7.30 -8.00 -2.41
CA GLU A 91 7.37 -6.55 -2.17
C GLU A 91 6.06 -6.00 -1.59
N ARG A 92 4.91 -6.40 -2.13
CA ARG A 92 3.59 -5.97 -1.62
C ARG A 92 3.40 -6.37 -0.16
N LEU A 93 3.83 -7.57 0.25
CA LEU A 93 3.78 -7.99 1.65
C LEU A 93 4.64 -7.08 2.55
N CYS A 94 5.83 -6.69 2.09
CA CYS A 94 6.69 -5.76 2.82
C CYS A 94 6.06 -4.35 2.90
N LEU A 95 5.42 -3.88 1.83
CA LEU A 95 4.81 -2.56 1.78
C LEU A 95 3.57 -2.41 2.68
N ILE A 96 2.95 -3.50 3.12
CA ILE A 96 1.81 -3.45 4.06
C ILE A 96 2.19 -2.72 5.35
N PHE A 97 3.39 -2.96 5.88
CA PHE A 97 3.87 -2.28 7.08
C PHE A 97 3.99 -0.77 6.88
N PHE A 98 4.54 -0.34 5.75
CA PHE A 98 4.73 1.07 5.44
C PHE A 98 3.40 1.78 5.19
N THR A 99 2.49 1.16 4.46
CA THR A 99 1.16 1.74 4.20
C THR A 99 0.33 1.84 5.47
N GLY A 100 0.42 0.88 6.37
CA GLY A 100 -0.19 0.95 7.70
C GLY A 100 0.33 2.11 8.53
N MET A 101 1.66 2.28 8.57
CA MET A 101 2.32 3.39 9.27
C MET A 101 1.95 4.75 8.66
N CYS A 102 1.91 4.86 7.32
CA CYS A 102 1.50 6.08 6.63
C CYS A 102 0.05 6.44 6.96
N SER A 103 -0.86 5.47 6.97
CA SER A 103 -2.26 5.69 7.33
C SER A 103 -2.40 6.16 8.77
N ALA A 104 -1.69 5.54 9.72
CA ALA A 104 -1.67 5.96 11.12
C ALA A 104 -1.11 7.38 11.29
N CYS A 105 0.00 7.68 10.62
CA CYS A 105 0.60 9.01 10.61
C CYS A 105 -0.39 10.07 10.09
N SER A 106 -1.02 9.81 8.95
CA SER A 106 -1.98 10.73 8.34
C SER A 106 -3.15 11.04 9.26
N ILE A 107 -3.68 10.04 9.95
CA ILE A 107 -4.79 10.20 10.89
C ILE A 107 -4.34 11.00 12.12
N MET A 108 -3.21 10.62 12.73
CA MET A 108 -2.72 11.27 13.96
C MET A 108 -2.30 12.71 13.72
N VAL A 109 -1.55 12.95 12.65
CA VAL A 109 -1.11 14.30 12.26
C VAL A 109 -2.31 15.17 11.85
N GLY A 110 -3.22 14.62 11.05
CA GLY A 110 -4.44 15.32 10.63
C GLY A 110 -5.32 15.75 11.80
N ASN A 111 -5.51 14.87 12.79
CA ASN A 111 -6.27 15.20 14.01
C ASN A 111 -5.60 16.32 14.83
N ARG A 112 -4.26 16.33 14.93
CA ARG A 112 -3.54 17.39 15.65
C ARG A 112 -3.57 18.73 14.93
N ILE A 113 -3.46 18.71 13.60
CA ILE A 113 -3.64 19.94 12.79
C ILE A 113 -5.06 20.47 12.94
N GLY A 114 -6.07 19.58 12.90
CA GLY A 114 -7.47 19.97 13.10
C GLY A 114 -7.76 20.56 14.48
N ALA A 115 -7.00 20.17 15.51
CA ALA A 115 -7.05 20.73 16.86
C ALA A 115 -6.23 22.01 17.04
N GLY A 116 -5.52 22.50 16.01
CA GLY A 116 -4.65 23.68 16.07
C GLY A 116 -3.27 23.43 16.72
N GLU A 117 -2.92 22.16 16.98
CA GLU A 117 -1.68 21.75 17.64
C GLU A 117 -0.55 21.48 16.62
N GLU A 118 -0.14 22.45 15.83
CA GLU A 118 0.85 22.26 14.75
C GLU A 118 2.20 21.75 15.26
N THR A 119 2.66 22.22 16.42
CA THR A 119 3.95 21.80 17.00
C THR A 119 3.95 20.31 17.36
N THR A 120 2.84 19.83 17.91
CA THR A 120 2.63 18.41 18.24
C THR A 120 2.52 17.57 16.96
N ALA A 121 1.80 18.07 15.95
CA ALA A 121 1.67 17.43 14.65
C ALA A 121 3.04 17.20 13.97
N ARG A 122 3.91 18.23 13.98
CA ARG A 122 5.28 18.13 13.44
C ARG A 122 6.15 17.11 14.20
N LYS A 123 6.01 17.02 15.53
CA LYS A 123 6.72 16.01 16.34
C LYS A 123 6.28 14.61 15.97
N PHE A 124 4.96 14.37 15.82
CA PHE A 124 4.44 13.08 15.38
C PHE A 124 4.94 12.72 13.99
N ALA A 125 4.82 13.62 13.00
CA ALA A 125 5.31 13.36 11.65
C ALA A 125 6.79 12.96 11.64
N ARG A 126 7.65 13.70 12.35
CA ARG A 126 9.07 13.36 12.48
C ARG A 126 9.31 11.98 13.10
N ASN A 127 8.60 11.67 14.18
CA ASN A 127 8.74 10.39 14.85
C ASN A 127 8.29 9.22 13.94
N PHE A 128 7.20 9.40 13.20
CA PHE A 128 6.76 8.41 12.22
C PHE A 128 7.78 8.19 11.10
N ILE A 129 8.41 9.25 10.59
CA ILE A 129 9.48 9.12 9.58
C ILE A 129 10.65 8.32 10.14
N LEU A 130 11.10 8.62 11.36
CA LEU A 130 12.22 7.91 11.99
C LEU A 130 11.89 6.42 12.23
N ILE A 131 10.70 6.12 12.73
CA ILE A 131 10.23 4.74 12.95
C ILE A 131 10.14 4.02 11.60
N ASN A 132 9.57 4.67 10.59
CA ASN A 132 9.41 4.09 9.26
C ASN A 132 10.77 3.78 8.61
N LEU A 133 11.74 4.68 8.79
CA LEU A 133 13.12 4.47 8.35
C LEU A 133 13.77 3.28 9.09
N GLY A 134 13.58 3.16 10.40
CA GLY A 134 14.05 2.02 11.17
C GLY A 134 13.44 0.71 10.69
N ILE A 135 12.13 0.67 10.46
CA ILE A 135 11.43 -0.48 9.90
C ILE A 135 11.98 -0.82 8.50
N SER A 136 12.27 0.19 7.67
CA SER A 136 12.81 -0.05 6.33
C SER A 136 14.16 -0.75 6.35
N VAL A 137 15.03 -0.41 7.29
CA VAL A 137 16.32 -1.10 7.47
C VAL A 137 16.11 -2.56 7.88
N VAL A 138 15.22 -2.83 8.82
CA VAL A 138 14.91 -4.20 9.27
C VAL A 138 14.32 -5.03 8.11
N VAL A 139 13.33 -4.49 7.41
CA VAL A 139 12.71 -5.16 6.26
C VAL A 139 13.73 -5.41 5.14
N SER A 140 14.57 -4.42 4.84
CA SER A 140 15.65 -4.56 3.84
C SER A 140 16.64 -5.66 4.24
N ALA A 141 17.13 -5.65 5.47
CA ALA A 141 18.04 -6.69 5.97
C ALA A 141 17.39 -8.08 5.92
N THR A 142 16.12 -8.19 6.32
CA THR A 142 15.38 -9.45 6.23
C THR A 142 15.26 -9.93 4.80
N LEU A 143 14.90 -9.08 3.85
CA LEU A 143 14.81 -9.44 2.43
C LEU A 143 16.15 -9.92 1.87
N ILE A 144 17.26 -9.27 2.23
CA ILE A 144 18.60 -9.68 1.80
C ILE A 144 18.93 -11.08 2.33
N LEU A 145 18.59 -11.37 3.58
CA LEU A 145 18.88 -12.67 4.21
C LEU A 145 18.02 -13.80 3.63
N ILE A 146 16.73 -13.55 3.39
CA ILE A 146 15.78 -14.58 2.97
C ILE A 146 15.60 -14.68 1.44
N ARG A 147 16.26 -13.84 0.63
CA ARG A 147 16.11 -13.81 -0.84
C ARG A 147 16.38 -15.16 -1.51
N LEU A 148 17.43 -15.87 -1.09
CA LEU A 148 17.78 -17.17 -1.64
C LEU A 148 16.81 -18.28 -1.20
N PRO A 149 16.50 -18.44 0.11
CA PRO A 149 15.43 -19.33 0.55
C PRO A 149 14.10 -19.08 -0.14
N ILE A 150 13.69 -17.82 -0.30
CA ILE A 150 12.43 -17.48 -0.99
C ILE A 150 12.46 -17.97 -2.44
N ALA A 151 13.54 -17.68 -3.19
CA ALA A 151 13.66 -18.12 -4.57
C ALA A 151 13.59 -19.66 -4.71
N SER A 152 14.04 -20.42 -3.71
CA SER A 152 13.99 -21.88 -3.70
C SER A 152 12.60 -22.46 -3.35
N ILE A 153 11.73 -21.72 -2.67
CA ILE A 153 10.37 -22.17 -2.35
C ILE A 153 9.51 -22.31 -3.62
N TYR A 154 9.77 -21.47 -4.62
CA TYR A 154 9.08 -21.54 -5.91
C TYR A 154 9.67 -22.64 -6.77
N THR A 155 9.25 -23.90 -6.55
CA THR A 155 9.76 -25.09 -7.23
C THR A 155 9.44 -25.11 -8.73
N GLU A 156 8.41 -24.41 -9.16
CA GLU A 156 7.98 -24.28 -10.55
C GLU A 156 8.91 -23.40 -11.41
N LEU A 157 9.79 -22.61 -10.77
CA LEU A 157 10.69 -21.70 -11.48
C LEU A 157 11.96 -22.42 -11.93
N THR A 158 12.39 -22.10 -13.14
CA THR A 158 13.70 -22.51 -13.67
C THR A 158 14.85 -21.88 -12.87
N GLU A 159 16.06 -22.42 -12.97
CA GLU A 159 17.24 -21.86 -12.30
C GLU A 159 17.50 -20.40 -12.70
N THR A 160 17.27 -20.06 -13.97
CA THR A 160 17.41 -18.68 -14.48
C THR A 160 16.39 -17.74 -13.83
N GLU A 161 15.14 -18.17 -13.71
CA GLU A 161 14.09 -17.38 -13.07
C GLU A 161 14.33 -17.17 -11.58
N ARG A 162 14.83 -18.19 -10.87
CA ARG A 162 15.24 -18.08 -9.46
C ARG A 162 16.36 -17.06 -9.28
N PHE A 163 17.35 -17.06 -10.17
CA PHE A 163 18.41 -16.06 -10.17
C PHE A 163 17.85 -14.65 -10.38
N TYR A 164 16.90 -14.47 -11.29
CA TYR A 164 16.22 -13.18 -11.51
C TYR A 164 15.43 -12.75 -10.29
N VAL A 165 14.65 -13.64 -9.66
CA VAL A 165 13.92 -13.35 -8.41
C VAL A 165 14.87 -12.85 -7.32
N ALA A 166 15.96 -13.57 -7.07
CA ALA A 166 16.93 -13.21 -6.03
C ALA A 166 17.62 -11.87 -6.32
N SER A 167 17.91 -11.57 -7.60
CA SER A 167 18.53 -10.32 -8.02
C SER A 167 17.57 -9.14 -7.91
N ILE A 168 16.31 -9.32 -8.33
CA ILE A 168 15.26 -8.30 -8.20
C ILE A 168 15.00 -7.99 -6.72
N LEU A 169 14.90 -9.00 -5.85
CA LEU A 169 14.71 -8.82 -4.42
C LEU A 169 15.88 -8.06 -3.78
N LEU A 170 17.12 -8.26 -4.24
CA LEU A 170 18.26 -7.50 -3.76
C LEU A 170 18.15 -6.01 -4.10
N VAL A 171 17.80 -5.70 -5.35
CA VAL A 171 17.62 -4.31 -5.81
C VAL A 171 16.43 -3.66 -5.06
N MET A 172 15.34 -4.40 -4.89
CA MET A 172 14.17 -3.93 -4.12
C MET A 172 14.54 -3.67 -2.65
N ALA A 173 15.31 -4.56 -2.02
CA ALA A 173 15.78 -4.37 -0.65
C ALA A 173 16.65 -3.10 -0.53
N ALA A 174 17.56 -2.88 -1.46
CA ALA A 174 18.39 -1.68 -1.48
C ALA A 174 17.58 -0.38 -1.66
N ALA A 175 16.46 -0.44 -2.41
CA ALA A 175 15.59 0.70 -2.64
C ALA A 175 14.50 0.90 -1.57
N MET A 176 14.37 -0.01 -0.60
CA MET A 176 13.26 -0.02 0.37
C MET A 176 13.20 1.24 1.23
N TRP A 177 14.36 1.79 1.62
CA TRP A 177 14.43 3.05 2.37
C TRP A 177 13.86 4.23 1.59
N ALA A 178 14.16 4.32 0.28
CA ALA A 178 13.63 5.38 -0.57
C ALA A 178 12.12 5.23 -0.77
N LYS A 179 11.64 3.99 -0.95
CA LYS A 179 10.20 3.70 -1.05
C LYS A 179 9.47 4.04 0.24
N SER A 180 10.04 3.73 1.41
CA SER A 180 9.44 4.05 2.71
C SER A 180 9.29 5.56 2.94
N CYS A 181 10.16 6.38 2.37
CA CYS A 181 10.06 7.84 2.44
C CYS A 181 9.05 8.43 1.43
N ASN A 182 8.68 7.67 0.39
CA ASN A 182 7.78 8.15 -0.68
C ASN A 182 6.31 7.77 -0.43
N ILE A 183 6.02 6.89 0.52
CA ILE A 183 4.68 6.50 0.92
C ILE A 183 4.12 7.49 1.94
#